data_054f814af4b2f77a651f4cead49b051c
#
_entry.id   054f814af4b2f77a651f4cead49b051c
#
_cell.length_a   1.000
_cell.length_b   1.000
_cell.length_c   1.000
_cell.angle_alpha   90.00
_cell.angle_beta   90.00
_cell.angle_gamma   90.00
#
_symmetry.space_group_name_H-M   'P 1'
#
loop_
_entity.id
_entity.type
_entity.pdbx_description
1 polymer ?
#
loop_
_entity_poly.entity_id
_entity_poly.type
_entity_poly.pdbx_seq_one_letter_code
_entity_poly.pdbx_strand_id
1 'polypeptide(L)' 'MANPEYLVCLECETPCYVFEWEEGKISEVLCQACGNDDPEQFSLPEDIEEMS' A
#
# COMPACT_ATOMS: atom_id res chain seq x y z
N MET A 1 -12.75 8.80 7.03
CA MET A 1 -12.20 7.47 7.27
C MET A 1 -10.72 7.55 7.62
N ALA A 2 -10.30 6.65 8.47
CA ALA A 2 -8.91 6.67 8.93
C ALA A 2 -7.97 6.19 7.84
N ASN A 3 -6.77 6.76 7.82
CA ASN A 3 -5.73 6.30 6.92
C ASN A 3 -5.25 4.91 7.36
N PRO A 4 -4.79 4.08 6.42
CA PRO A 4 -4.23 2.79 6.79
C PRO A 4 -2.88 2.99 7.48
N GLU A 5 -2.51 2.04 8.33
CA GLU A 5 -1.23 2.10 9.01
C GLU A 5 -0.07 1.80 8.06
N TYR A 6 -0.33 0.98 7.07
CA TYR A 6 0.66 0.61 6.07
C TYR A 6 -0.06 0.08 4.83
N LEU A 7 0.68 -0.05 3.75
CA LEU A 7 0.18 -0.63 2.52
C LEU A 7 1.01 -1.86 2.21
N VAL A 8 0.43 -2.79 1.46
CA VAL A 8 1.13 -4.01 1.09
C VAL A 8 1.47 -3.96 -0.39
N CYS A 9 2.75 -4.10 -0.69
CA CYS A 9 3.22 -4.15 -2.06
C CYS A 9 2.82 -5.49 -2.68
N LEU A 10 2.11 -5.46 -3.79
CA LEU A 10 1.66 -6.69 -4.44
C LEU A 10 2.78 -7.39 -5.20
N GLU A 11 3.89 -6.71 -5.42
CA GLU A 11 5.02 -7.31 -6.12
C GLU A 11 5.87 -8.18 -5.20
N CYS A 12 6.16 -7.68 -3.99
CA CYS A 12 7.01 -8.40 -3.06
C CYS A 12 6.33 -8.75 -1.75
N GLU A 13 5.07 -8.36 -1.60
CA GLU A 13 4.27 -8.62 -0.41
C GLU A 13 4.90 -8.08 0.87
N THR A 14 5.57 -6.95 0.76
CA THR A 14 6.22 -6.32 1.91
C THR A 14 5.37 -5.13 2.38
N PRO A 15 5.16 -4.99 3.69
CA PRO A 15 4.42 -3.84 4.19
C PRO A 15 5.23 -2.56 3.99
N CYS A 16 4.57 -1.54 3.46
CA CYS A 16 5.21 -0.27 3.17
C CYS A 16 4.58 0.81 4.05
N TYR A 17 5.43 1.50 4.80
CA TYR A 17 4.99 2.53 5.73
C TYR A 17 5.22 3.94 5.20
N VAL A 18 5.92 4.06 4.08
CA VAL A 18 6.19 5.35 3.44
C VAL A 18 5.24 5.55 2.28
N PHE A 19 4.20 6.31 2.51
CA PHE A 19 3.21 6.57 1.48
C PHE A 19 2.44 7.84 1.83
N GLU A 20 1.79 8.41 0.81
CA GLU A 20 0.90 9.56 0.98
C GLU A 20 -0.54 9.11 0.70
N TRP A 21 -1.44 9.49 1.56
CA TRP A 21 -2.85 9.11 1.46
C TRP A 21 -3.69 10.36 1.31
N GLU A 22 -4.57 10.37 0.31
CA GLU A 22 -5.37 11.55 0.02
C GLU A 22 -6.74 11.15 -0.51
N GLU A 23 -7.77 11.73 0.11
CA GLU A 23 -9.17 11.51 -0.32
C GLU A 23 -9.56 10.04 -0.46
N GLY A 24 -9.11 9.24 0.47
CA GLY A 24 -9.46 7.82 0.50
C GLY A 24 -8.68 6.95 -0.47
N LYS A 25 -7.60 7.46 -1.00
CA LYS A 25 -6.79 6.69 -1.94
C LYS A 25 -5.32 7.03 -1.78
N ILE A 26 -4.48 6.21 -2.38
CA ILE A 26 -3.04 6.42 -2.34
C ILE A 26 -2.65 7.52 -3.32
N SER A 27 -1.98 8.56 -2.83
CA SER A 27 -1.46 9.63 -3.67
C SER A 27 -0.04 9.31 -4.12
N GLU A 28 0.80 8.86 -3.20
CA GLU A 28 2.18 8.48 -3.51
C GLU A 28 2.58 7.33 -2.61
N VAL A 29 3.44 6.47 -3.09
CA VAL A 29 3.91 5.33 -2.32
C VAL A 29 5.25 4.87 -2.88
N LEU A 30 6.09 4.31 -2.02
CA LEU A 30 7.36 3.75 -2.43
C LEU A 30 7.66 2.53 -1.60
N CYS A 31 7.85 1.41 -2.27
CA CYS A 31 8.25 0.18 -1.61
C CYS A 31 9.76 0.18 -1.43
N GLN A 32 10.22 0.11 -0.19
CA GLN A 32 11.64 0.12 0.10
C GLN A 32 12.32 -1.21 -0.18
N ALA A 33 11.53 -2.25 -0.33
CA ALA A 33 12.05 -3.60 -0.57
C ALA A 33 12.36 -3.84 -2.04
N CYS A 34 11.45 -3.48 -2.94
CA CYS A 34 11.65 -3.71 -4.37
C CYS A 34 11.70 -2.44 -5.19
N GLY A 35 11.49 -1.28 -4.56
CA GLY A 35 11.55 0.00 -5.25
C GLY A 35 10.31 0.33 -6.07
N ASN A 36 9.23 -0.43 -5.89
CA ASN A 36 8.00 -0.21 -6.62
C ASN A 36 7.33 1.08 -6.13
N ASP A 37 6.99 1.95 -7.05
CA ASP A 37 6.33 3.21 -6.72
C ASP A 37 4.99 3.38 -7.42
N ASP A 38 4.43 2.30 -7.90
CA ASP A 38 3.14 2.31 -8.58
C ASP A 38 2.00 2.13 -7.58
N PRO A 39 1.16 3.17 -7.37
CA PRO A 39 0.06 3.06 -6.40
C PRO A 39 -0.91 1.92 -6.70
N GLU A 40 -1.03 1.52 -7.96
CA GLU A 40 -1.92 0.43 -8.34
C GLU A 40 -1.39 -0.94 -7.92
N GLN A 41 -0.11 -1.01 -7.60
CA GLN A 41 0.51 -2.25 -7.16
C GLN A 41 0.52 -2.39 -5.65
N PHE A 42 -0.29 -1.62 -4.97
CA PHE A 42 -0.40 -1.68 -3.52
C PHE A 42 -1.85 -1.88 -3.12
N SER A 43 -2.05 -2.59 -2.03
CA SER A 43 -3.40 -2.83 -1.50
C SER A 43 -3.43 -2.55 -0.01
N LEU A 44 -4.62 -2.29 0.49
CA LEU A 44 -4.81 -2.14 1.92
C LEU A 44 -4.69 -3.51 2.57
N PRO A 45 -4.15 -3.57 3.81
CA PRO A 45 -4.04 -4.86 4.49
C PRO A 45 -5.38 -5.55 4.69
N GLU A 46 -6.44 -4.77 4.92
CA GLU A 46 -7.77 -5.35 5.08
C GLU A 46 -8.31 -5.96 3.80
N ASP A 47 -7.94 -5.40 2.65
CA ASP A 47 -8.37 -5.95 1.36
C ASP A 47 -7.70 -7.30 1.10
N ILE A 48 -6.45 -7.43 1.50
CA ILE A 48 -5.71 -8.67 1.31
C ILE A 48 -6.27 -9.77 2.18
N GLU A 49 -6.66 -9.44 3.40
CA GLU A 49 -7.26 -10.40 4.31
C GLU A 49 -8.57 -10.97 3.75
N GLU A 50 -9.34 -10.13 3.08
CA GLU A 50 -10.60 -10.58 2.49
C GLU A 50 -10.40 -11.50 1.29
N MET A 51 -9.29 -11.33 0.60
CA MET A 51 -9.00 -12.14 -0.58
C MET A 51 -8.40 -13.51 -0.26
N SER A 52 -7.89 -13.67 0.94
CA SER A 52 -7.23 -14.94 1.32
C SER A 52 -8.13 -15.90 2.09
#